data_bb5a8d987f5eb47178bc6536f2a3b0ef
#
_entry.id   bb5a8d987f5eb47178bc6536f2a3b0ef
#
_cell.length_a   1.000
_cell.length_b   1.000
_cell.length_c   1.000
_cell.angle_alpha   90.00
_cell.angle_beta   90.00
_cell.angle_gamma   90.00
#
_symmetry.space_group_name_H-M   'P 1'
#
loop_
_entity.id
_entity.type
_entity.pdbx_description
1 polymer ?
#
loop_
_entity_poly.entity_id
_entity_poly.type
_entity_poly.pdbx_seq_one_letter_code
_entity_poly.pdbx_strand_id
1 'polypeptide(L)'
;ETSCNMMAQKALHMYYSNNRFQAIDMLYGQGSFTMTIFLPYWEIDLDAFIATMEPDSLQHWISHFYSDTVDVYLPRFTLEYELSLNDALTALGMGIAFTPYAADFTKMYQDADIYISAVKHKTFVKVNEEGTEAAAVTSVEMGATSVDPIMPITFRADHPFVFMIRENESGTILFIGKIVDPPQE
;
A
#
# COMPACT_ATOMS: atom_id res chain seq x y z
N GLU A 1 -2.55 -14.65 -18.46
CA GLU A 1 -2.92 -15.19 -17.12
C GLU A 1 -1.65 -15.64 -16.43
N THR A 2 -1.32 -15.04 -15.30
CA THR A 2 -0.16 -15.43 -14.48
C THR A 2 -0.68 -16.24 -13.29
N SER A 3 -0.10 -17.40 -13.03
CA SER A 3 -0.42 -18.23 -11.86
C SER A 3 0.32 -17.65 -10.65
N CYS A 4 -0.38 -17.26 -9.60
CA CYS A 4 0.22 -16.79 -8.36
C CYS A 4 -0.33 -17.54 -7.14
N ASN A 5 0.46 -17.58 -6.05
CA ASN A 5 0.04 -18.15 -4.79
C ASN A 5 -0.89 -17.15 -4.07
N MET A 6 -2.17 -17.47 -3.99
CA MET A 6 -3.17 -16.67 -3.30
C MET A 6 -3.26 -17.06 -1.83
N MET A 7 -3.07 -16.10 -0.94
CA MET A 7 -3.45 -16.20 0.46
C MET A 7 -4.97 -16.06 0.59
N ALA A 8 -5.59 -16.76 1.52
CA ALA A 8 -7.02 -16.66 1.76
C ALA A 8 -7.29 -16.49 3.26
N GLN A 9 -8.13 -15.53 3.61
CA GLN A 9 -8.54 -15.27 4.98
C GLN A 9 -10.00 -14.80 5.02
N LYS A 10 -10.76 -15.29 5.99
CA LYS A 10 -12.09 -14.79 6.32
C LYS A 10 -12.07 -14.15 7.69
N ALA A 11 -12.27 -12.85 7.77
CA ALA A 11 -12.24 -12.10 9.03
C ALA A 11 -13.06 -10.81 8.95
N LEU A 12 -13.22 -10.15 10.10
CA LEU A 12 -13.74 -8.78 10.15
C LEU A 12 -12.64 -7.83 9.67
N HIS A 13 -12.96 -7.06 8.64
CA HIS A 13 -12.09 -6.03 8.09
C HIS A 13 -12.84 -4.70 7.96
N MET A 14 -12.12 -3.61 7.98
CA MET A 14 -12.63 -2.35 7.49
C MET A 14 -12.68 -2.41 5.97
N TYR A 15 -13.85 -2.19 5.40
CA TYR A 15 -14.14 -2.36 3.98
C TYR A 15 -14.85 -1.12 3.43
N TYR A 16 -14.62 -0.81 2.18
CA TYR A 16 -15.31 0.23 1.43
C TYR A 16 -15.50 -0.19 -0.02
N SER A 17 -16.63 0.16 -0.62
CA SER A 17 -16.84 -0.01 -2.05
C SER A 17 -17.73 1.10 -2.63
N ASN A 18 -17.51 1.39 -3.88
CA ASN A 18 -18.35 2.27 -4.69
C ASN A 18 -18.49 1.70 -6.11
N ASN A 19 -18.95 2.50 -7.07
CA ASN A 19 -19.11 2.07 -8.46
C ASN A 19 -17.81 1.96 -9.28
N ARG A 20 -16.64 2.21 -8.67
CA ARG A 20 -15.35 2.21 -9.37
C ARG A 20 -14.36 1.20 -8.80
N PHE A 21 -14.40 0.97 -7.50
CA PHE A 21 -13.44 0.12 -6.81
C PHE A 21 -14.00 -0.41 -5.50
N GLN A 22 -13.33 -1.41 -4.96
CA GLN A 22 -13.44 -1.84 -3.58
C GLN A 22 -12.11 -1.66 -2.86
N ALA A 23 -12.16 -1.47 -1.55
CA ALA A 23 -10.96 -1.29 -0.73
C ALA A 23 -11.11 -2.01 0.61
N ILE A 24 -9.97 -2.44 1.15
CA ILE A 24 -9.91 -3.15 2.43
C ILE A 24 -8.71 -2.65 3.24
N ASP A 25 -8.88 -2.55 4.56
CA ASP A 25 -7.81 -2.28 5.51
C ASP A 25 -7.38 -3.57 6.21
N MET A 26 -6.09 -3.83 6.20
CA MET A 26 -5.43 -4.93 6.89
C MET A 26 -4.51 -4.36 7.96
N LEU A 27 -4.82 -4.62 9.23
CA LEU A 27 -4.10 -4.04 10.37
C LEU A 27 -2.75 -4.73 10.61
N TYR A 28 -1.73 -3.95 10.96
CA TYR A 28 -0.41 -4.38 11.39
C TYR A 28 -0.06 -3.82 12.77
N GLY A 29 0.86 -4.50 13.46
CA GLY A 29 1.46 -3.97 14.67
C GLY A 29 0.44 -3.59 15.75
N GLN A 30 -0.47 -4.48 16.09
CA GLN A 30 -1.56 -4.23 17.05
C GLN A 30 -2.45 -3.03 16.70
N GLY A 31 -2.55 -2.72 15.40
CA GLY A 31 -3.38 -1.63 14.89
C GLY A 31 -2.69 -0.27 14.77
N SER A 32 -1.38 -0.18 15.01
CA SER A 32 -0.63 1.07 14.80
C SER A 32 -0.46 1.41 13.32
N PHE A 33 -0.39 0.40 12.47
CA PHE A 33 -0.24 0.55 11.02
C PHE A 33 -1.34 -0.20 10.29
N THR A 34 -1.63 0.25 9.06
CA THR A 34 -2.62 -0.39 8.20
C THR A 34 -2.08 -0.47 6.78
N MET A 35 -2.23 -1.65 6.16
CA MET A 35 -2.18 -1.76 4.71
C MET A 35 -3.59 -1.60 4.16
N THR A 36 -3.81 -0.54 3.41
CA THR A 36 -5.03 -0.33 2.62
C THR A 36 -4.79 -0.83 1.20
N ILE A 37 -5.65 -1.69 0.69
CA ILE A 37 -5.61 -2.18 -0.68
C ILE A 37 -6.81 -1.61 -1.42
N PHE A 38 -6.56 -0.93 -2.54
CA PHE A 38 -7.56 -0.41 -3.45
C PHE A 38 -7.57 -1.28 -4.70
N LEU A 39 -8.70 -1.90 -4.99
CA LEU A 39 -8.91 -2.79 -6.12
C LEU A 39 -9.95 -2.18 -7.06
N PRO A 40 -9.53 -1.47 -8.12
CA PRO A 40 -10.44 -0.95 -9.13
C PRO A 40 -11.17 -2.09 -9.84
N TYR A 41 -12.41 -1.92 -10.26
CA TYR A 41 -13.09 -2.93 -11.07
C TYR A 41 -12.43 -3.09 -12.44
N TRP A 42 -12.65 -4.25 -13.07
CA TRP A 42 -11.97 -4.66 -14.31
C TRP A 42 -12.05 -3.64 -15.46
N GLU A 43 -13.11 -2.84 -15.49
CA GLU A 43 -13.33 -1.83 -16.53
C GLU A 43 -12.54 -0.54 -16.29
N ILE A 44 -11.91 -0.40 -15.12
CA ILE A 44 -11.19 0.79 -14.71
C ILE A 44 -9.70 0.60 -14.92
N ASP A 45 -9.12 1.44 -15.76
CA ASP A 45 -7.66 1.48 -15.94
C ASP A 45 -6.96 1.90 -14.64
N LEU A 46 -5.91 1.17 -14.25
CA LEU A 46 -5.22 1.38 -12.97
C LEU A 46 -4.55 2.75 -12.90
N ASP A 47 -3.92 3.22 -13.99
CA ASP A 47 -3.23 4.51 -13.98
C ASP A 47 -4.24 5.67 -13.96
N ALA A 48 -5.38 5.52 -14.65
CA ALA A 48 -6.49 6.45 -14.54
C ALA A 48 -7.12 6.47 -13.13
N PHE A 49 -7.16 5.32 -12.45
CA PHE A 49 -7.59 5.26 -11.04
C PHE A 49 -6.59 5.99 -10.14
N ILE A 50 -5.28 5.71 -10.29
CA ILE A 50 -4.22 6.36 -9.50
C ILE A 50 -4.28 7.88 -9.64
N ALA A 51 -4.57 8.40 -10.82
CA ALA A 51 -4.71 9.84 -11.05
C ALA A 51 -5.85 10.50 -10.23
N THR A 52 -6.78 9.71 -9.68
CA THR A 52 -7.84 10.21 -8.79
C THR A 52 -7.52 10.10 -7.30
N MET A 53 -6.36 9.51 -6.94
CA MET A 53 -5.92 9.31 -5.55
C MET A 53 -5.28 10.59 -4.99
N GLU A 54 -6.02 11.67 -4.99
CA GLU A 54 -5.64 12.93 -4.36
C GLU A 54 -5.83 12.85 -2.83
N PRO A 55 -5.16 13.68 -2.02
CA PRO A 55 -5.27 13.66 -0.56
C PRO A 55 -6.72 13.73 -0.07
N ASP A 56 -7.55 14.62 -0.64
CA ASP A 56 -8.95 14.78 -0.25
C ASP A 56 -9.79 13.56 -0.61
N SER A 57 -9.52 12.93 -1.76
CA SER A 57 -10.17 11.69 -2.20
C SER A 57 -9.84 10.54 -1.25
N LEU A 58 -8.56 10.37 -0.91
CA LEU A 58 -8.09 9.34 0.02
C LEU A 58 -8.71 9.51 1.40
N GLN A 59 -8.72 10.74 1.94
CA GLN A 59 -9.34 11.04 3.22
C GLN A 59 -10.84 10.74 3.20
N HIS A 60 -11.53 11.14 2.13
CA HIS A 60 -12.95 10.84 1.95
C HIS A 60 -13.20 9.34 1.94
N TRP A 61 -12.46 8.56 1.14
CA TRP A 61 -12.66 7.11 1.06
C TRP A 61 -12.39 6.43 2.41
N ILE A 62 -11.26 6.72 3.05
CA ILE A 62 -10.88 6.13 4.35
C ILE A 62 -11.93 6.42 5.43
N SER A 63 -12.52 7.62 5.44
CA SER A 63 -13.54 8.00 6.43
C SER A 63 -14.87 7.25 6.25
N HIS A 64 -15.07 6.57 5.11
CA HIS A 64 -16.29 5.81 4.80
C HIS A 64 -16.11 4.29 4.91
N PHE A 65 -14.96 3.83 5.40
CA PHE A 65 -14.79 2.41 5.68
C PHE A 65 -15.72 1.97 6.82
N TYR A 66 -16.27 0.78 6.69
CA TYR A 66 -17.10 0.15 7.72
C TYR A 66 -16.64 -1.29 7.98
N SER A 67 -16.91 -1.80 9.17
CA SER A 67 -16.51 -3.16 9.54
C SER A 67 -17.48 -4.19 8.98
N ASP A 68 -16.97 -5.19 8.25
CA ASP A 68 -17.77 -6.31 7.75
C ASP A 68 -16.93 -7.59 7.69
N THR A 69 -17.62 -8.74 7.58
CA THR A 69 -16.95 -10.03 7.34
C THR A 69 -16.62 -10.16 5.87
N VAL A 70 -15.33 -10.19 5.56
CA VAL A 70 -14.83 -10.25 4.19
C VAL A 70 -14.02 -11.51 3.97
N ASP A 71 -14.32 -12.22 2.87
CA ASP A 71 -13.48 -13.29 2.34
C ASP A 71 -12.39 -12.64 1.46
N VAL A 72 -11.19 -12.53 2.00
CA VAL A 72 -10.04 -11.88 1.35
C VAL A 72 -9.20 -12.90 0.62
N TYR A 73 -8.89 -12.61 -0.65
CA TYR A 73 -7.93 -13.33 -1.46
C TYR A 73 -6.88 -12.35 -1.95
N LEU A 74 -5.63 -12.48 -1.48
CA LEU A 74 -4.53 -11.60 -1.80
C LEU A 74 -3.33 -12.40 -2.28
N PRO A 75 -2.69 -12.05 -3.42
CA PRO A 75 -1.47 -12.73 -3.83
C PRO A 75 -0.32 -12.46 -2.85
N ARG A 76 0.56 -13.44 -2.66
CA ARG A 76 1.87 -13.17 -2.08
C ARG A 76 2.68 -12.35 -3.08
N PHE A 77 3.40 -11.36 -2.60
CA PHE A 77 4.31 -10.61 -3.44
C PHE A 77 5.51 -10.08 -2.66
N THR A 78 6.61 -9.95 -3.39
CA THR A 78 7.82 -9.26 -2.92
C THR A 78 8.16 -8.19 -3.94
N LEU A 79 8.32 -6.95 -3.48
CA LEU A 79 8.71 -5.82 -4.30
C LEU A 79 10.06 -5.31 -3.83
N GLU A 80 10.97 -5.18 -4.78
CA GLU A 80 12.20 -4.40 -4.62
C GLU A 80 12.18 -3.26 -5.63
N TYR A 81 12.44 -2.06 -5.17
CA TYR A 81 12.49 -0.88 -6.00
C TYR A 81 13.70 -0.04 -5.63
N GLU A 82 14.50 0.35 -6.62
CA GLU A 82 15.63 1.25 -6.46
C GLU A 82 15.51 2.39 -7.47
N LEU A 83 15.62 3.62 -6.99
CA LEU A 83 15.55 4.83 -7.80
C LEU A 83 16.66 5.79 -7.40
N SER A 84 17.30 6.43 -8.40
CA SER A 84 18.10 7.64 -8.17
C SER A 84 17.19 8.82 -7.95
N LEU A 85 17.37 9.52 -6.83
CA LEU A 85 16.57 10.71 -6.49
C LEU A 85 17.19 12.02 -6.97
N ASN A 86 18.34 12.01 -7.65
CA ASN A 86 19.05 13.23 -8.05
C ASN A 86 18.17 14.19 -8.84
N ASP A 87 17.47 13.70 -9.86
CA ASP A 87 16.62 14.53 -10.72
C ASP A 87 15.41 15.07 -9.96
N ALA A 88 14.76 14.21 -9.16
CA ALA A 88 13.59 14.59 -8.36
C ALA A 88 13.96 15.66 -7.32
N LEU A 89 15.07 15.47 -6.59
CA LEU A 89 15.55 16.44 -5.60
C LEU A 89 16.04 17.75 -6.25
N THR A 90 16.63 17.66 -7.43
CA THR A 90 16.99 18.85 -8.23
C THR A 90 15.75 19.64 -8.62
N ALA A 91 14.70 18.98 -9.10
CA ALA A 91 13.42 19.60 -9.44
C ALA A 91 12.73 20.24 -8.21
N LEU A 92 12.93 19.67 -7.03
CA LEU A 92 12.45 20.20 -5.75
C LEU A 92 13.32 21.35 -5.18
N GLY A 93 14.33 21.81 -5.93
CA GLY A 93 15.16 22.98 -5.57
C GLY A 93 16.50 22.63 -4.91
N MET A 94 16.87 21.37 -4.78
CA MET A 94 18.16 20.95 -4.21
C MET A 94 19.30 20.90 -5.23
N GLY A 95 19.15 21.45 -6.44
CA GLY A 95 20.14 21.34 -7.53
C GLY A 95 21.54 21.79 -7.17
N ILE A 96 21.69 22.83 -6.34
CA ILE A 96 22.98 23.32 -5.88
C ILE A 96 23.78 22.26 -5.10
N ALA A 97 23.11 21.40 -4.34
CA ALA A 97 23.76 20.35 -3.54
C ALA A 97 24.45 19.27 -4.40
N PHE A 98 24.03 19.13 -5.66
CA PHE A 98 24.58 18.17 -6.63
C PHE A 98 25.63 18.81 -7.56
N THR A 99 25.89 20.13 -7.43
CA THR A 99 26.78 20.84 -8.33
C THR A 99 28.19 20.94 -7.73
N PRO A 100 29.23 20.35 -8.37
CA PRO A 100 30.61 20.50 -7.93
C PRO A 100 31.00 21.97 -7.79
N TYR A 101 31.75 22.33 -6.76
CA TYR A 101 32.24 23.68 -6.44
C TYR A 101 31.14 24.70 -6.14
N ALA A 102 29.87 24.38 -6.25
CA ALA A 102 28.76 25.27 -5.90
C ALA A 102 28.03 24.80 -4.63
N ALA A 103 28.12 23.52 -4.29
CA ALA A 103 27.58 22.97 -3.05
C ALA A 103 28.37 23.49 -1.84
N ASP A 104 27.68 23.90 -0.78
CA ASP A 104 28.29 24.30 0.49
C ASP A 104 28.00 23.29 1.59
N PHE A 105 28.93 22.40 1.83
CA PHE A 105 28.94 21.44 2.93
C PHE A 105 30.07 21.69 3.93
N THR A 106 30.57 22.94 4.02
CA THR A 106 31.69 23.31 4.89
C THR A 106 31.42 23.06 6.37
N LYS A 107 30.14 22.99 6.81
CA LYS A 107 29.76 22.59 8.17
C LYS A 107 29.98 21.12 8.45
N MET A 108 30.07 20.27 7.40
CA MET A 108 30.35 18.84 7.52
C MET A 108 31.85 18.55 7.32
N TYR A 109 32.47 19.24 6.36
CA TYR A 109 33.86 19.03 6.02
C TYR A 109 34.47 20.34 5.49
N GLN A 110 35.58 20.82 6.11
CA GLN A 110 36.16 22.14 5.84
C GLN A 110 37.32 22.11 4.85
N ASP A 111 37.94 20.95 4.63
CA ASP A 111 39.22 20.85 3.91
C ASP A 111 39.04 20.49 2.41
N ALA A 112 37.84 20.34 1.90
CA ALA A 112 37.57 20.09 0.49
C ALA A 112 36.17 20.51 0.07
N ASP A 113 36.03 20.85 -1.23
CA ASP A 113 34.76 21.09 -1.88
C ASP A 113 34.05 19.74 -2.11
N ILE A 114 33.11 19.42 -1.24
CA ILE A 114 32.29 18.20 -1.37
C ILE A 114 30.90 18.55 -1.90
N TYR A 115 30.33 17.61 -2.66
CA TYR A 115 28.98 17.71 -3.20
C TYR A 115 28.31 16.33 -3.15
N ILE A 116 26.99 16.26 -3.27
CA ILE A 116 26.25 15.01 -3.32
C ILE A 116 26.36 14.45 -4.74
N SER A 117 27.08 13.35 -4.93
CA SER A 117 27.23 12.69 -6.23
C SER A 117 26.00 11.86 -6.60
N ALA A 118 25.38 11.17 -5.63
CA ALA A 118 24.20 10.36 -5.84
C ALA A 118 23.37 10.22 -4.56
N VAL A 119 22.05 10.24 -4.71
CA VAL A 119 21.07 9.83 -3.69
C VAL A 119 20.28 8.67 -4.26
N LYS A 120 20.36 7.52 -3.59
CA LYS A 120 19.61 6.32 -3.97
C LYS A 120 18.54 6.04 -2.93
N HIS A 121 17.34 5.79 -3.40
CA HIS A 121 16.24 5.30 -2.58
C HIS A 121 16.00 3.84 -2.90
N LYS A 122 16.06 2.98 -1.90
CA LYS A 122 15.75 1.57 -2.04
C LYS A 122 14.60 1.20 -1.13
N THR A 123 13.58 0.56 -1.69
CA THR A 123 12.39 0.10 -0.98
C THR A 123 12.26 -1.41 -1.14
N PHE A 124 11.92 -2.07 -0.06
CA PHE A 124 11.60 -3.48 -0.01
C PHE A 124 10.26 -3.67 0.70
N VAL A 125 9.33 -4.38 0.08
CA VAL A 125 8.04 -4.74 0.67
C VAL A 125 7.81 -6.23 0.39
N LYS A 126 7.58 -7.01 1.44
CA LYS A 126 7.20 -8.41 1.36
C LYS A 126 5.85 -8.62 2.03
N VAL A 127 4.91 -9.21 1.30
CA VAL A 127 3.56 -9.52 1.79
C VAL A 127 3.35 -11.04 1.71
N ASN A 128 3.15 -11.64 2.86
CA ASN A 128 2.88 -13.06 3.05
C ASN A 128 1.98 -13.25 4.28
N GLU A 129 1.69 -14.48 4.65
CA GLU A 129 0.82 -14.83 5.79
C GLU A 129 1.39 -14.38 7.14
N GLU A 130 2.70 -14.26 7.29
CA GLU A 130 3.34 -13.80 8.53
C GLU A 130 3.11 -12.30 8.78
N GLY A 131 2.96 -11.50 7.71
CA GLY A 131 2.65 -10.07 7.79
C GLY A 131 1.21 -9.76 8.21
N THR A 132 0.34 -10.76 8.21
CA THR A 132 -1.06 -10.69 8.66
C THR A 132 -1.30 -11.36 10.00
N GLU A 133 -0.28 -11.84 10.69
CA GLU A 133 -0.37 -12.64 11.92
C GLU A 133 -0.83 -11.90 13.19
N ALA A 134 -1.28 -10.67 13.12
CA ALA A 134 -1.72 -9.97 14.33
C ALA A 134 -3.19 -10.26 14.72
N ALA A 135 -3.91 -11.10 14.03
CA ALA A 135 -5.27 -11.48 14.43
C ALA A 135 -5.53 -12.96 14.20
N ALA A 136 -5.04 -13.80 15.10
CA ALA A 136 -5.74 -15.05 15.37
C ALA A 136 -7.12 -14.69 15.95
N VAL A 137 -8.03 -14.22 15.12
CA VAL A 137 -9.43 -14.13 15.46
C VAL A 137 -9.97 -15.55 15.37
N THR A 138 -10.11 -16.16 16.52
CA THR A 138 -10.94 -17.36 16.70
C THR A 138 -12.28 -17.06 16.02
N SER A 139 -12.52 -17.68 14.87
CA SER A 139 -13.82 -17.63 14.21
C SER A 139 -14.83 -18.29 15.15
N VAL A 140 -15.59 -17.49 15.86
CA VAL A 140 -16.77 -17.97 16.57
C VAL A 140 -17.83 -18.20 15.49
N GLU A 141 -17.96 -19.43 15.00
CA GLU A 141 -19.12 -19.84 14.26
C GLU A 141 -20.36 -19.77 15.19
N MET A 142 -21.03 -18.64 15.19
CA MET A 142 -22.38 -18.59 15.73
C MET A 142 -23.33 -19.17 14.71
N GLY A 143 -23.73 -20.42 14.92
CA GLY A 143 -24.80 -21.06 14.19
C GLY A 143 -26.12 -20.34 14.45
N ALA A 144 -26.52 -19.44 13.56
CA ALA A 144 -27.85 -18.88 13.52
C ALA A 144 -28.77 -19.85 12.77
N THR A 145 -29.69 -20.47 13.50
CA THR A 145 -30.83 -21.15 12.90
C THR A 145 -31.80 -20.11 12.36
N SER A 146 -31.95 -20.10 11.01
CA SER A 146 -32.92 -19.31 10.25
C SER A 146 -32.68 -17.81 10.09
N VAL A 147 -31.72 -17.43 9.25
CA VAL A 147 -31.71 -16.22 8.41
C VAL A 147 -31.14 -16.62 7.07
N ASP A 148 -31.65 -16.07 5.96
CA ASP A 148 -31.01 -16.24 4.64
C ASP A 148 -29.49 -16.03 4.79
N PRO A 149 -28.65 -16.93 4.25
CA PRO A 149 -27.21 -16.79 4.40
C PRO A 149 -26.78 -15.48 3.74
N ILE A 150 -26.47 -14.48 4.56
CA ILE A 150 -25.82 -13.25 4.08
C ILE A 150 -24.50 -13.73 3.46
N MET A 151 -24.42 -13.69 2.14
CA MET A 151 -23.19 -14.08 1.46
C MET A 151 -22.10 -13.09 1.86
N PRO A 152 -20.98 -13.56 2.40
CA PRO A 152 -19.89 -12.67 2.81
C PRO A 152 -19.38 -11.88 1.60
N ILE A 153 -18.94 -10.65 1.86
CA ILE A 153 -18.27 -9.83 0.85
C ILE A 153 -17.00 -10.58 0.41
N THR A 154 -16.78 -10.68 -0.89
CA THR A 154 -15.54 -11.25 -1.43
C THR A 154 -14.65 -10.12 -1.96
N PHE A 155 -13.46 -10.01 -1.39
CA PHE A 155 -12.38 -9.14 -1.87
C PHE A 155 -11.30 -10.01 -2.50
N ARG A 156 -11.16 -10.00 -3.83
CA ARG A 156 -10.23 -10.86 -4.55
C ARG A 156 -9.31 -10.04 -5.44
N ALA A 157 -8.05 -9.88 -4.99
CA ALA A 157 -7.02 -9.13 -5.71
C ALA A 157 -6.35 -10.03 -6.78
N ASP A 158 -7.10 -10.37 -7.83
CA ASP A 158 -6.67 -11.19 -8.98
C ASP A 158 -6.41 -10.39 -10.25
N HIS A 159 -6.40 -9.08 -10.15
CA HIS A 159 -6.08 -8.11 -11.20
C HIS A 159 -5.35 -6.90 -10.60
N PRO A 160 -4.85 -5.97 -11.42
CA PRO A 160 -4.02 -4.86 -10.93
C PRO A 160 -4.66 -4.04 -9.81
N PHE A 161 -3.88 -3.77 -8.76
CA PHE A 161 -4.33 -3.03 -7.58
C PHE A 161 -3.26 -2.06 -7.05
N VAL A 162 -3.70 -1.15 -6.18
CA VAL A 162 -2.82 -0.25 -5.43
C VAL A 162 -2.82 -0.68 -3.97
N PHE A 163 -1.66 -0.67 -3.32
CA PHE A 163 -1.56 -0.78 -1.88
C PHE A 163 -0.91 0.45 -1.27
N MET A 164 -1.28 0.74 -0.03
CA MET A 164 -0.75 1.84 0.75
C MET A 164 -0.56 1.37 2.19
N ILE A 165 0.64 1.58 2.76
CA ILE A 165 0.89 1.34 4.19
C ILE A 165 0.94 2.70 4.87
N ARG A 166 0.08 2.90 5.87
CA ARG A 166 -0.04 4.15 6.62
C ARG A 166 0.04 3.91 8.12
N GLU A 167 0.53 4.89 8.84
CA GLU A 167 0.45 5.00 10.29
C GLU A 167 -0.94 5.55 10.66
N ASN A 168 -1.62 4.93 11.65
CA ASN A 168 -3.05 5.18 11.88
C ASN A 168 -3.35 6.45 12.68
N GLU A 169 -2.43 6.90 13.54
CA GLU A 169 -2.64 8.08 14.39
C GLU A 169 -2.47 9.38 13.58
N SER A 170 -1.40 9.46 12.81
CA SER A 170 -1.08 10.65 12.00
C SER A 170 -1.66 10.61 10.58
N GLY A 171 -2.06 9.42 10.10
CA GLY A 171 -2.42 9.20 8.71
C GLY A 171 -1.25 9.24 7.73
N THR A 172 0.00 9.28 8.23
CA THR A 172 1.19 9.37 7.39
C THR A 172 1.35 8.14 6.51
N ILE A 173 1.45 8.34 5.21
CA ILE A 173 1.73 7.27 4.25
C ILE A 173 3.23 6.95 4.30
N LEU A 174 3.56 5.70 4.63
CA LEU A 174 4.93 5.19 4.71
C LEU A 174 5.35 4.54 3.39
N PHE A 175 4.44 3.79 2.77
CA PHE A 175 4.64 3.13 1.49
C PHE A 175 3.39 3.27 0.64
N ILE A 176 3.58 3.42 -0.65
CA ILE A 176 2.53 3.33 -1.65
C ILE A 176 3.10 2.65 -2.90
N GLY A 177 2.34 1.76 -3.49
CA GLY A 177 2.77 1.04 -4.69
C GLY A 177 1.61 0.45 -5.46
N LYS A 178 1.89 0.08 -6.72
CA LYS A 178 0.96 -0.64 -7.57
C LYS A 178 1.49 -2.03 -7.90
N ILE A 179 0.60 -3.00 -7.93
CA ILE A 179 0.86 -4.36 -8.40
C ILE A 179 0.08 -4.52 -9.70
N VAL A 180 0.80 -4.74 -10.80
CA VAL A 180 0.19 -5.01 -12.11
C VAL A 180 0.21 -6.49 -12.40
N ASP A 181 1.33 -7.14 -12.05
CA ASP A 181 1.55 -8.57 -12.18
C ASP A 181 2.38 -9.03 -10.96
N PRO A 182 1.79 -9.76 -10.01
CA PRO A 182 2.51 -10.18 -8.83
C PRO A 182 3.66 -11.11 -9.24
N PRO A 183 4.91 -10.83 -8.80
CA PRO A 183 6.04 -11.68 -9.11
C PRO A 183 5.80 -13.09 -8.57
N GLN A 184 6.16 -14.10 -9.37
CA GLN A 184 6.15 -15.50 -8.94
C GLN A 184 7.35 -15.73 -8.00
N GLU A 185 7.08 -16.30 -6.82
CA GLU A 185 8.12 -16.84 -5.94
C GLU A 185 8.49 -18.28 -6.34
#